data_1572649f8a4b98a551a6eeca7980da1b
#
_entry.id   1572649f8a4b98a551a6eeca7980da1b
#
_cell.length_a   1.000
_cell.length_b   1.000
_cell.length_c   1.000
_cell.angle_alpha   90.00
_cell.angle_beta   90.00
_cell.angle_gamma   90.00
#
_symmetry.space_group_name_H-M   'P 1'
#
loop_
_entity.id
_entity.type
_entity.pdbx_description
1 polymer ?
#
loop_
_entity_poly.entity_id
_entity_poly.type
_entity_poly.pdbx_seq_one_letter_code
_entity_poly.pdbx_strand_id
1 'polypeptide(L)'
;MKNKLVYPLALAAILVTAFVWPATASPTRSAQLVVDDDKVECPNAGFTHIQDAVDAASPGDGIHICKGIYVEQVAIRKPLKIDADNGAILMPSTMQANTTSLFDAAPIATALLVADTTGVSISGLTVDGVNNGISQCAPDLIGITFQNASGELDRAAVRNFKLTASLNGCQSGTGIFVQSGNGGVSKVEIDHSTVHDFQKNGITADEIGTITIIRRNVVTGIGSTTGAAQNGVQIGFGAAGSILDNVVTNNVWSPCTAVSTCTAVATNILVTQSDGVEVSGNTAGISQVNIFVHGNNAEVDRNETFASVVFDGIRLEGDQSRIRQNHVLNGAESGIFLSGNSNVVTDNVITEAAIGILKETGSSGNIIRGNRFFNTPVQVQDPQFIDVVKLISPKR
;
A
#
# COMPACT_ATOMS: atom_id res chain seq x y z
N MET A 1 -101.48 26.04 21.03
CA MET A 1 -100.35 25.25 21.56
C MET A 1 -99.14 25.44 20.65
N LYS A 2 -98.16 26.23 21.08
CA LYS A 2 -96.99 26.57 20.22
C LYS A 2 -95.79 25.79 20.80
N ASN A 3 -95.29 24.82 20.00
CA ASN A 3 -94.09 24.12 20.34
C ASN A 3 -92.85 24.97 20.00
N LYS A 4 -92.01 25.25 21.03
CA LYS A 4 -90.71 25.90 20.81
C LYS A 4 -89.67 24.81 20.65
N LEU A 5 -89.04 24.83 19.46
CA LEU A 5 -87.81 24.02 19.14
C LEU A 5 -86.61 24.68 19.76
N VAL A 6 -85.87 23.96 20.61
CA VAL A 6 -84.60 24.39 21.19
C VAL A 6 -83.49 23.71 20.37
N TYR A 7 -82.61 24.43 19.69
CA TYR A 7 -81.44 23.92 19.04
C TYR A 7 -80.23 23.94 20.02
N PRO A 8 -79.44 22.87 20.15
CA PRO A 8 -78.23 22.98 20.90
C PRO A 8 -77.11 23.54 20.05
N LEU A 9 -76.43 24.58 20.52
CA LEU A 9 -75.15 25.07 19.94
C LEU A 9 -74.08 24.06 20.24
N ALA A 10 -73.51 23.47 19.19
CA ALA A 10 -72.26 22.67 19.27
C ALA A 10 -71.06 23.61 19.15
N LEU A 11 -70.30 23.74 20.23
CA LEU A 11 -69.00 24.43 20.22
C LEU A 11 -67.96 23.49 19.62
N ALA A 12 -67.50 23.79 18.41
CA ALA A 12 -66.36 23.10 17.78
C ALA A 12 -65.05 23.71 18.32
N ALA A 13 -64.32 22.98 19.12
CA ALA A 13 -62.98 23.33 19.55
C ALA A 13 -62.00 22.99 18.42
N ILE A 14 -61.41 23.99 17.81
CA ILE A 14 -60.33 23.83 16.79
C ILE A 14 -59.04 23.60 17.59
N LEU A 15 -58.55 22.34 17.59
CA LEU A 15 -57.19 22.01 18.07
C LEU A 15 -56.19 22.45 16.98
N VAL A 16 -55.47 23.54 17.20
CA VAL A 16 -54.30 23.92 16.39
C VAL A 16 -53.11 23.13 16.84
N THR A 17 -52.80 22.02 16.15
CA THR A 17 -51.54 21.30 16.34
C THR A 17 -50.45 22.10 15.66
N ALA A 18 -49.59 22.76 16.42
CA ALA A 18 -48.37 23.36 15.92
C ALA A 18 -47.41 22.23 15.48
N PHE A 19 -47.27 22.06 14.17
CA PHE A 19 -46.20 21.25 13.59
C PHE A 19 -44.87 21.98 13.82
N VAL A 20 -44.10 21.54 14.81
CA VAL A 20 -42.68 21.91 14.93
C VAL A 20 -41.92 21.14 13.88
N TRP A 21 -41.56 21.79 12.77
CA TRP A 21 -40.60 21.23 11.82
C TRP A 21 -39.25 21.15 12.53
N PRO A 22 -38.58 19.98 12.52
CA PRO A 22 -37.20 19.93 12.95
C PRO A 22 -36.40 20.88 12.08
N ALA A 23 -35.73 21.83 12.70
CA ALA A 23 -34.78 22.68 11.99
C ALA A 23 -33.74 21.76 11.34
N THR A 24 -33.76 21.65 10.01
CA THR A 24 -32.67 21.02 9.28
C THR A 24 -31.42 21.84 9.58
N ALA A 25 -30.47 21.24 10.31
CA ALA A 25 -29.17 21.84 10.51
C ALA A 25 -28.60 22.15 9.11
N SER A 26 -28.35 23.41 8.83
CA SER A 26 -27.62 23.79 7.61
C SER A 26 -26.30 23.02 7.61
N PRO A 27 -25.87 22.44 6.48
CA PRO A 27 -24.56 21.84 6.41
C PRO A 27 -23.52 22.87 6.85
N THR A 28 -22.85 22.63 7.96
CA THR A 28 -21.73 23.45 8.40
C THR A 28 -20.69 23.41 7.31
N ARG A 29 -20.41 24.57 6.73
CA ARG A 29 -19.32 24.70 5.75
C ARG A 29 -18.05 24.23 6.44
N SER A 30 -17.36 23.23 5.88
CA SER A 30 -16.08 22.78 6.40
C SER A 30 -15.13 23.96 6.50
N ALA A 31 -14.50 24.14 7.65
CA ALA A 31 -13.49 25.16 7.83
C ALA A 31 -12.21 24.78 7.06
N GLN A 32 -11.47 25.79 6.61
CA GLN A 32 -10.13 25.62 6.07
C GLN A 32 -9.15 26.18 7.09
N LEU A 33 -8.35 25.32 7.70
CA LEU A 33 -7.25 25.72 8.58
C LEU A 33 -5.97 25.82 7.74
N VAL A 34 -5.12 26.78 8.04
CA VAL A 34 -3.88 27.02 7.28
C VAL A 34 -2.69 26.88 8.24
N VAL A 35 -1.69 26.11 7.80
CA VAL A 35 -0.45 25.84 8.54
C VAL A 35 0.73 26.35 7.73
N ASP A 36 1.63 27.09 8.39
CA ASP A 36 2.89 27.56 7.80
C ASP A 36 3.93 27.70 8.90
N ASP A 37 5.04 27.00 8.79
CA ASP A 37 6.04 26.82 9.85
C ASP A 37 6.69 28.13 10.29
N ASP A 38 6.90 29.07 9.37
CA ASP A 38 7.51 30.38 9.64
C ASP A 38 6.64 31.59 9.22
N LYS A 39 5.47 31.34 8.64
CA LYS A 39 4.51 32.34 8.14
C LYS A 39 5.05 33.23 7.02
N VAL A 40 5.97 32.71 6.20
CA VAL A 40 6.51 33.42 5.03
C VAL A 40 5.66 33.18 3.80
N GLU A 41 5.32 31.94 3.47
CA GLU A 41 4.51 31.57 2.33
C GLU A 41 3.02 31.87 2.54
N CYS A 42 2.55 31.67 3.77
CA CYS A 42 1.17 31.94 4.18
C CYS A 42 1.13 32.87 5.41
N PRO A 43 1.34 34.19 5.28
CA PRO A 43 1.48 35.11 6.41
C PRO A 43 0.30 35.15 7.39
N ASN A 44 -0.89 34.71 6.92
CA ASN A 44 -2.09 34.64 7.74
C ASN A 44 -2.39 33.24 8.29
N ALA A 45 -1.43 32.32 8.24
CA ALA A 45 -1.60 30.98 8.79
C ALA A 45 -1.92 31.05 10.28
N GLY A 46 -2.94 30.29 10.67
CA GLY A 46 -3.38 30.19 12.07
C GLY A 46 -2.46 29.33 12.93
N PHE A 47 -1.72 28.41 12.28
CA PHE A 47 -0.90 27.39 12.94
C PHE A 47 0.51 27.38 12.34
N THR A 48 1.47 26.98 13.15
CA THR A 48 2.87 26.72 12.73
C THR A 48 3.23 25.23 12.79
N HIS A 49 2.37 24.41 13.39
CA HIS A 49 2.52 22.96 13.45
C HIS A 49 1.31 22.29 12.85
N ILE A 50 1.53 21.20 12.11
CA ILE A 50 0.45 20.42 11.49
C ILE A 50 -0.40 19.77 12.58
N GLN A 51 0.20 19.23 13.65
CA GLN A 51 -0.55 18.59 14.72
C GLN A 51 -1.52 19.56 15.41
N ASP A 52 -1.10 20.80 15.66
CA ASP A 52 -1.98 21.81 16.28
C ASP A 52 -3.22 22.09 15.42
N ALA A 53 -3.05 22.16 14.10
CA ALA A 53 -4.17 22.32 13.18
C ALA A 53 -5.07 21.07 13.14
N VAL A 54 -4.47 19.86 13.16
CA VAL A 54 -5.19 18.60 13.27
C VAL A 54 -6.03 18.56 14.54
N ASP A 55 -5.47 18.99 15.68
CA ASP A 55 -6.16 18.96 16.98
C ASP A 55 -7.32 19.96 17.01
N ALA A 56 -7.13 21.15 16.45
CA ALA A 56 -8.13 22.21 16.39
C ALA A 56 -9.27 21.96 15.37
N ALA A 57 -9.00 21.14 14.35
CA ALA A 57 -9.98 20.85 13.30
C ALA A 57 -11.18 20.04 13.80
N SER A 58 -12.36 20.32 13.26
CA SER A 58 -13.55 19.49 13.40
C SER A 58 -13.56 18.37 12.35
N PRO A 59 -14.25 17.24 12.59
CA PRO A 59 -14.42 16.20 11.59
C PRO A 59 -14.96 16.74 10.26
N GLY A 60 -14.25 16.50 9.17
CA GLY A 60 -14.60 16.96 7.82
C GLY A 60 -13.97 18.29 7.41
N ASP A 61 -13.24 18.95 8.31
CA ASP A 61 -12.52 20.18 7.96
C ASP A 61 -11.34 19.92 7.02
N GLY A 62 -10.93 21.00 6.32
CA GLY A 62 -9.73 21.04 5.50
C GLY A 62 -8.54 21.63 6.25
N ILE A 63 -7.36 21.08 5.98
CA ILE A 63 -6.08 21.66 6.43
C ILE A 63 -5.23 21.89 5.18
N HIS A 64 -4.85 23.14 4.97
CA HIS A 64 -3.90 23.53 3.93
C HIS A 64 -2.52 23.70 4.56
N ILE A 65 -1.55 22.94 4.06
CA ILE A 65 -0.17 22.99 4.54
C ILE A 65 0.66 23.74 3.52
N CYS A 66 1.12 24.93 3.87
CA CYS A 66 1.96 25.74 3.03
C CYS A 66 3.36 25.14 2.92
N LYS A 67 4.12 25.56 1.93
CA LYS A 67 5.51 25.12 1.75
C LYS A 67 6.32 25.44 3.02
N GLY A 68 7.12 24.47 3.49
CA GLY A 68 7.91 24.60 4.71
C GLY A 68 8.43 23.25 5.20
N ILE A 69 9.13 23.23 6.34
CA ILE A 69 9.69 22.03 6.96
C ILE A 69 9.09 21.85 8.35
N TYR A 70 8.20 20.89 8.49
CA TYR A 70 7.46 20.60 9.71
C TYR A 70 8.16 19.48 10.49
N VAL A 71 8.83 19.87 11.60
CA VAL A 71 9.68 18.95 12.40
C VAL A 71 8.86 18.32 13.52
N GLU A 72 7.97 17.40 13.15
CA GLU A 72 7.02 16.77 14.08
C GLU A 72 6.58 15.37 13.58
N GLN A 73 6.01 14.55 14.47
CA GLN A 73 5.19 13.38 14.13
C GLN A 73 3.72 13.79 14.24
N VAL A 74 2.91 13.40 13.28
CA VAL A 74 1.49 13.79 13.20
C VAL A 74 0.59 12.57 13.36
N ALA A 75 -0.49 12.70 14.14
CA ALA A 75 -1.51 11.68 14.32
C ALA A 75 -2.91 12.20 14.00
N ILE A 76 -3.60 11.55 13.06
CA ILE A 76 -4.94 11.89 12.59
C ILE A 76 -5.91 10.79 13.04
N ARG A 77 -6.92 11.17 13.85
CA ARG A 77 -7.94 10.25 14.39
C ARG A 77 -9.37 10.73 14.13
N LYS A 78 -9.55 11.53 13.10
CA LYS A 78 -10.85 12.04 12.65
C LYS A 78 -10.84 12.27 11.13
N PRO A 79 -12.00 12.27 10.46
CA PRO A 79 -12.07 12.61 9.04
C PRO A 79 -11.51 14.00 8.76
N LEU A 80 -10.52 14.11 7.90
CA LEU A 80 -9.89 15.38 7.50
C LEU A 80 -9.49 15.36 6.02
N LYS A 81 -9.45 16.55 5.42
CA LYS A 81 -8.87 16.74 4.09
C LYS A 81 -7.60 17.57 4.22
N ILE A 82 -6.47 16.96 3.90
CA ILE A 82 -5.16 17.62 3.94
C ILE A 82 -4.70 17.85 2.51
N ASP A 83 -4.42 19.10 2.20
CA ASP A 83 -3.86 19.54 0.92
C ASP A 83 -2.55 20.30 1.19
N ALA A 84 -1.46 19.79 0.66
CA ALA A 84 -0.14 20.34 0.91
C ALA A 84 0.46 20.96 -0.36
N ASP A 85 1.06 22.11 -0.21
CA ASP A 85 1.79 22.78 -1.30
C ASP A 85 3.04 21.97 -1.69
N ASN A 86 3.46 22.14 -2.92
CA ASN A 86 4.73 21.61 -3.36
C ASN A 86 5.87 22.19 -2.50
N GLY A 87 6.61 21.30 -1.82
CA GLY A 87 7.66 21.68 -0.87
C GLY A 87 7.19 21.78 0.57
N ALA A 88 5.95 21.39 0.90
CA ALA A 88 5.55 21.09 2.27
C ALA A 88 6.13 19.72 2.67
N ILE A 89 7.00 19.69 3.69
CA ILE A 89 7.77 18.52 4.09
C ILE A 89 7.55 18.23 5.58
N LEU A 90 6.93 17.11 5.89
CA LEU A 90 6.88 16.56 7.24
C LEU A 90 8.18 15.76 7.47
N MET A 91 9.06 16.24 8.35
CA MET A 91 10.40 15.71 8.54
C MET A 91 10.76 15.64 10.04
N PRO A 92 10.29 14.63 10.77
CA PRO A 92 10.64 14.46 12.19
C PRO A 92 12.15 14.28 12.37
N SER A 93 12.77 15.07 13.24
CA SER A 93 14.21 14.97 13.53
C SER A 93 14.55 13.94 14.62
N THR A 94 13.55 13.48 15.35
CA THR A 94 13.66 12.42 16.36
C THR A 94 12.31 11.72 16.46
N MET A 95 12.26 10.51 15.93
CA MET A 95 11.03 9.72 15.95
C MET A 95 11.00 8.83 17.20
N GLN A 96 9.82 8.71 17.77
CA GLN A 96 9.54 7.83 18.90
C GLN A 96 8.33 6.95 18.56
N ALA A 97 8.21 5.80 19.24
CA ALA A 97 7.04 4.97 19.09
C ALA A 97 5.78 5.76 19.46
N ASN A 98 4.85 5.88 18.51
CA ASN A 98 3.57 6.57 18.66
C ASN A 98 2.37 5.68 18.34
N THR A 99 2.64 4.43 17.96
CA THR A 99 1.64 3.36 17.83
C THR A 99 2.31 1.99 17.99
N THR A 100 1.54 0.92 17.85
CA THR A 100 2.01 -0.47 17.86
C THR A 100 1.41 -1.24 16.69
N SER A 101 2.10 -2.27 16.24
CA SER A 101 1.55 -3.23 15.28
C SER A 101 0.28 -3.87 15.81
N LEU A 102 -0.76 -3.94 14.99
CA LEU A 102 -2.02 -4.58 15.34
C LEU A 102 -1.94 -6.11 15.34
N PHE A 103 -0.84 -6.66 14.84
CA PHE A 103 -0.59 -8.10 14.79
C PHE A 103 0.09 -8.63 16.05
N ASP A 104 1.21 -8.05 16.44
CA ASP A 104 2.10 -8.56 17.50
C ASP A 104 2.40 -7.54 18.61
N ALA A 105 1.78 -6.37 18.55
CA ALA A 105 1.97 -5.24 19.47
C ALA A 105 3.41 -4.69 19.51
N ALA A 106 4.24 -4.99 18.50
CA ALA A 106 5.56 -4.38 18.37
C ALA A 106 5.47 -2.85 18.24
N PRO A 107 6.38 -2.09 18.87
CA PRO A 107 6.34 -0.63 18.82
C PRO A 107 6.67 -0.12 17.41
N ILE A 108 5.90 0.86 16.95
CA ILE A 108 6.06 1.53 15.67
C ILE A 108 6.28 3.03 15.89
N ALA A 109 7.32 3.57 15.25
CA ALA A 109 7.56 4.99 15.11
C ALA A 109 7.18 5.40 13.68
N THR A 110 6.05 6.09 13.53
CA THR A 110 5.59 6.57 12.23
C THR A 110 5.56 8.10 12.18
N ALA A 111 5.97 8.68 11.05
CA ALA A 111 5.96 10.13 10.88
C ALA A 111 4.53 10.67 10.78
N LEU A 112 3.67 9.98 10.03
CA LEU A 112 2.26 10.31 9.87
C LEU A 112 1.39 9.09 10.18
N LEU A 113 0.62 9.17 11.24
CA LEU A 113 -0.34 8.15 11.66
C LEU A 113 -1.77 8.57 11.31
N VAL A 114 -2.48 7.70 10.61
CA VAL A 114 -3.93 7.77 10.43
C VAL A 114 -4.53 6.54 11.11
N ALA A 115 -5.29 6.72 12.19
CA ALA A 115 -5.78 5.60 12.97
C ALA A 115 -7.23 5.75 13.42
N ASP A 116 -7.95 4.62 13.44
CA ASP A 116 -9.30 4.48 14.00
C ASP A 116 -10.30 5.50 13.43
N THR A 117 -10.17 5.81 12.15
CA THR A 117 -11.01 6.81 11.46
C THR A 117 -11.23 6.47 9.99
N THR A 118 -12.20 7.15 9.38
CA THR A 118 -12.50 7.01 7.95
C THR A 118 -12.59 8.38 7.29
N GLY A 119 -12.52 8.42 5.94
CA GLY A 119 -12.70 9.65 5.19
C GLY A 119 -11.54 10.65 5.33
N VAL A 120 -10.33 10.15 5.50
CA VAL A 120 -9.12 10.97 5.46
C VAL A 120 -8.61 11.04 4.02
N SER A 121 -8.36 12.25 3.53
CA SER A 121 -7.72 12.47 2.22
C SER A 121 -6.46 13.31 2.43
N ILE A 122 -5.33 12.82 1.94
CA ILE A 122 -4.03 13.50 2.06
C ILE A 122 -3.45 13.63 0.65
N SER A 123 -3.13 14.86 0.25
CA SER A 123 -2.61 15.14 -1.08
C SER A 123 -1.39 16.07 -1.04
N GLY A 124 -0.38 15.76 -1.87
CA GLY A 124 0.77 16.62 -2.13
C GLY A 124 1.87 16.65 -1.06
N LEU A 125 1.68 15.98 0.08
CA LEU A 125 2.62 16.03 1.20
C LEU A 125 3.89 15.22 0.94
N THR A 126 5.05 15.82 1.21
CA THR A 126 6.31 15.08 1.33
C THR A 126 6.51 14.62 2.76
N VAL A 127 6.83 13.32 2.95
CA VAL A 127 7.17 12.74 4.26
C VAL A 127 8.60 12.20 4.19
N ASP A 128 9.51 12.78 4.95
CA ASP A 128 10.94 12.54 4.85
C ASP A 128 11.52 12.03 6.18
N GLY A 129 12.02 10.81 6.17
CA GLY A 129 12.61 10.15 7.34
C GLY A 129 14.09 10.44 7.56
N VAL A 130 14.67 11.44 6.87
CA VAL A 130 16.08 11.80 7.08
C VAL A 130 16.33 12.23 8.53
N ASN A 131 17.42 11.74 9.12
CA ASN A 131 17.78 12.04 10.52
C ASN A 131 16.69 11.65 11.55
N ASN A 132 15.95 10.56 11.31
CA ASN A 132 14.85 10.09 12.15
C ASN A 132 15.23 9.78 13.62
N GLY A 133 16.49 9.64 13.95
CA GLY A 133 16.99 9.43 15.32
C GLY A 133 16.85 8.00 15.85
N ILE A 134 16.29 7.06 15.09
CA ILE A 134 16.17 5.65 15.50
C ILE A 134 17.55 4.99 15.45
N SER A 135 17.99 4.45 16.58
CA SER A 135 19.32 3.89 16.79
C SER A 135 19.33 2.38 17.10
N GLN A 136 18.20 1.71 16.98
CA GLN A 136 18.00 0.28 17.20
C GLN A 136 17.02 -0.29 16.16
N CYS A 137 16.88 -1.61 16.08
CA CYS A 137 15.90 -2.25 15.19
C CYS A 137 14.43 -2.01 15.59
N ALA A 138 14.18 -1.63 16.83
CA ALA A 138 12.86 -1.24 17.34
C ALA A 138 12.94 0.14 17.98
N PRO A 139 11.89 0.96 17.89
CA PRO A 139 10.62 0.72 17.20
C PRO A 139 10.78 0.61 15.67
N ASP A 140 9.82 -0.03 15.00
CA ASP A 140 9.79 -0.08 13.54
C ASP A 140 9.61 1.33 12.97
N LEU A 141 10.49 1.69 12.06
CA LEU A 141 10.51 2.98 11.39
C LEU A 141 9.58 2.98 10.18
N ILE A 142 8.57 3.83 10.20
CA ILE A 142 7.59 3.91 9.12
C ILE A 142 7.32 5.38 8.72
N GLY A 143 7.11 5.62 7.42
CA GLY A 143 6.75 6.95 6.93
C GLY A 143 5.30 7.30 7.22
N ILE A 144 4.38 6.62 6.57
CA ILE A 144 2.94 6.82 6.72
C ILE A 144 2.30 5.51 7.15
N THR A 145 1.46 5.56 8.18
CA THR A 145 0.72 4.40 8.66
C THR A 145 -0.78 4.66 8.65
N PHE A 146 -1.55 3.73 8.07
CA PHE A 146 -3.00 3.65 8.22
C PHE A 146 -3.33 2.42 9.06
N GLN A 147 -3.94 2.60 10.22
CA GLN A 147 -4.34 1.53 11.13
C GLN A 147 -5.83 1.59 11.45
N ASN A 148 -6.59 0.54 11.09
CA ASN A 148 -8.05 0.54 11.21
C ASN A 148 -8.67 1.84 10.67
N ALA A 149 -8.12 2.31 9.54
CA ALA A 149 -8.43 3.62 9.00
C ALA A 149 -8.67 3.54 7.49
N SER A 150 -9.54 4.42 6.98
CA SER A 150 -9.86 4.44 5.55
C SER A 150 -9.71 5.83 4.96
N GLY A 151 -9.18 5.89 3.75
CA GLY A 151 -8.96 7.15 3.07
C GLY A 151 -8.16 7.02 1.78
N GLU A 152 -7.64 8.15 1.36
CA GLU A 152 -6.87 8.31 0.12
C GLU A 152 -5.55 9.04 0.40
N LEU A 153 -4.48 8.54 -0.19
CA LEU A 153 -3.16 9.18 -0.24
C LEU A 153 -2.82 9.43 -1.71
N ASP A 154 -2.75 10.69 -2.10
CA ASP A 154 -2.54 11.08 -3.48
C ASP A 154 -1.35 12.04 -3.63
N ARG A 155 -0.53 11.85 -4.67
CA ARG A 155 0.64 12.68 -4.96
C ARG A 155 1.57 12.91 -3.76
N ALA A 156 1.69 11.94 -2.88
CA ALA A 156 2.64 12.00 -1.78
C ALA A 156 4.05 11.62 -2.24
N ALA A 157 5.07 12.21 -1.59
CA ALA A 157 6.45 11.78 -1.73
C ALA A 157 6.95 11.23 -0.38
N VAL A 158 7.28 9.93 -0.31
CA VAL A 158 7.73 9.28 0.93
C VAL A 158 9.15 8.77 0.73
N ARG A 159 10.10 9.21 1.58
CA ARG A 159 11.50 8.91 1.36
C ARG A 159 12.35 8.87 2.63
N ASN A 160 13.53 8.26 2.51
CA ASN A 160 14.56 8.22 3.56
C ASN A 160 14.14 7.44 4.83
N PHE A 161 13.18 6.51 4.72
CA PHE A 161 12.81 5.64 5.83
C PHE A 161 13.78 4.46 5.91
N LYS A 162 14.98 4.76 6.40
CA LYS A 162 16.07 3.80 6.61
C LYS A 162 16.83 4.11 7.89
N LEU A 163 17.34 3.08 8.52
CA LEU A 163 18.17 3.16 9.70
C LEU A 163 19.62 3.46 9.30
N THR A 164 20.48 3.65 10.28
CA THR A 164 21.92 3.80 10.04
C THR A 164 22.53 2.56 9.39
N ALA A 165 23.67 2.69 8.73
CA ALA A 165 24.30 1.59 7.99
C ALA A 165 24.59 0.35 8.85
N SER A 166 24.85 0.50 10.15
CA SER A 166 25.06 -0.62 11.08
C SER A 166 23.79 -1.41 11.38
N LEU A 167 22.62 -0.87 11.06
CA LEU A 167 21.30 -1.45 11.29
C LEU A 167 20.58 -1.82 9.97
N ASN A 168 21.30 -1.83 8.85
CA ASN A 168 20.70 -2.09 7.53
C ASN A 168 20.07 -3.48 7.40
N GLY A 169 20.41 -4.44 8.27
CA GLY A 169 19.81 -5.78 8.33
C GLY A 169 18.50 -5.86 9.12
N CYS A 170 18.11 -4.81 9.86
CA CYS A 170 16.84 -4.77 10.58
C CYS A 170 15.65 -4.85 9.58
N GLN A 171 14.61 -5.59 9.95
CA GLN A 171 13.35 -5.68 9.19
C GLN A 171 12.47 -4.45 9.48
N SER A 172 12.98 -3.27 9.24
CA SER A 172 12.42 -1.98 9.58
C SER A 172 12.73 -0.97 8.47
N GLY A 173 12.01 0.14 8.40
CA GLY A 173 12.16 1.15 7.35
C GLY A 173 11.19 0.93 6.20
N THR A 174 9.90 1.10 6.47
CA THR A 174 8.81 1.02 5.50
C THR A 174 8.33 2.43 5.11
N GLY A 175 8.11 2.67 3.82
CA GLY A 175 7.59 3.95 3.34
C GLY A 175 6.14 4.16 3.76
N ILE A 176 5.22 3.30 3.29
CA ILE A 176 3.79 3.37 3.59
C ILE A 176 3.31 2.01 4.11
N PHE A 177 2.58 2.01 5.21
CA PHE A 177 2.04 0.81 5.83
C PHE A 177 0.53 0.93 6.08
N VAL A 178 -0.23 -0.04 5.61
CA VAL A 178 -1.67 -0.16 5.85
C VAL A 178 -1.94 -1.46 6.59
N GLN A 179 -2.54 -1.39 7.75
CA GLN A 179 -2.79 -2.54 8.60
C GLN A 179 -4.19 -2.49 9.21
N SER A 180 -4.86 -3.63 9.26
CA SER A 180 -6.08 -3.84 10.04
C SER A 180 -5.81 -4.84 11.16
N GLY A 181 -6.59 -4.77 12.22
CA GLY A 181 -6.49 -5.72 13.32
C GLY A 181 -7.60 -5.53 14.35
N ASN A 182 -7.74 -6.48 15.28
CA ASN A 182 -8.74 -6.43 16.34
C ASN A 182 -10.19 -6.25 15.83
N GLY A 183 -10.48 -6.76 14.62
CA GLY A 183 -11.79 -6.63 13.97
C GLY A 183 -12.05 -5.29 13.28
N GLY A 184 -11.06 -4.40 13.23
CA GLY A 184 -11.11 -3.17 12.45
C GLY A 184 -10.90 -3.41 10.95
N VAL A 185 -11.13 -2.37 10.16
CA VAL A 185 -11.02 -2.42 8.69
C VAL A 185 -10.28 -1.18 8.19
N SER A 186 -9.34 -1.40 7.30
CA SER A 186 -8.65 -0.34 6.54
C SER A 186 -9.02 -0.46 5.06
N LYS A 187 -9.50 0.65 4.48
CA LYS A 187 -9.74 0.76 3.03
C LYS A 187 -8.99 1.98 2.51
N VAL A 188 -7.85 1.75 1.86
CA VAL A 188 -6.96 2.84 1.48
C VAL A 188 -6.64 2.77 -0.01
N GLU A 189 -6.77 3.90 -0.67
CA GLU A 189 -6.26 4.11 -2.01
C GLU A 189 -4.95 4.89 -1.95
N ILE A 190 -3.90 4.40 -2.61
CA ILE A 190 -2.59 5.04 -2.72
C ILE A 190 -2.33 5.29 -4.20
N ASP A 191 -2.33 6.56 -4.59
CA ASP A 191 -2.35 6.96 -5.98
C ASP A 191 -1.30 8.03 -6.30
N HIS A 192 -0.73 8.00 -7.52
CA HIS A 192 0.23 8.97 -8.06
C HIS A 192 1.38 9.36 -7.11
N SER A 193 1.74 8.50 -6.17
CA SER A 193 2.75 8.78 -5.16
C SER A 193 4.13 8.23 -5.53
N THR A 194 5.17 8.81 -4.95
CA THR A 194 6.55 8.35 -5.10
C THR A 194 7.08 7.83 -3.78
N VAL A 195 7.70 6.64 -3.78
CA VAL A 195 8.29 6.04 -2.58
C VAL A 195 9.70 5.55 -2.90
N HIS A 196 10.70 6.06 -2.19
CA HIS A 196 12.09 5.66 -2.44
C HIS A 196 12.95 5.80 -1.18
N ASP A 197 14.17 5.26 -1.23
CA ASP A 197 15.09 5.28 -0.07
C ASP A 197 14.49 4.65 1.20
N PHE A 198 13.75 3.57 1.06
CA PHE A 198 13.27 2.75 2.17
C PHE A 198 14.25 1.59 2.43
N GLN A 199 14.28 1.07 3.68
CA GLN A 199 15.19 -0.04 4.02
C GLN A 199 14.56 -1.39 3.76
N LYS A 200 13.30 -1.59 4.14
CA LYS A 200 12.62 -2.90 4.05
C LYS A 200 11.53 -2.93 2.97
N ASN A 201 10.50 -2.14 3.08
CA ASN A 201 9.39 -2.16 2.14
C ASN A 201 9.03 -0.74 1.66
N GLY A 202 8.64 -0.61 0.40
CA GLY A 202 8.12 0.65 -0.12
C GLY A 202 6.70 0.91 0.33
N ILE A 203 5.75 0.09 -0.13
CA ILE A 203 4.34 0.13 0.24
C ILE A 203 3.93 -1.26 0.71
N THR A 204 3.33 -1.35 1.89
CA THR A 204 2.87 -2.61 2.47
C THR A 204 1.43 -2.50 2.92
N ALA A 205 0.63 -3.50 2.57
CA ALA A 205 -0.75 -3.68 3.05
C ALA A 205 -0.86 -5.10 3.61
N ASP A 206 -1.05 -5.21 4.90
CA ASP A 206 -1.03 -6.50 5.60
C ASP A 206 -2.29 -6.69 6.47
N GLU A 207 -2.62 -7.94 6.74
CA GLU A 207 -3.63 -8.46 7.65
C GLU A 207 -5.05 -8.46 7.10
N ILE A 208 -5.83 -9.43 7.60
CA ILE A 208 -7.26 -9.56 7.30
C ILE A 208 -8.01 -8.28 7.71
N GLY A 209 -8.88 -7.81 6.82
CA GLY A 209 -9.61 -6.55 6.99
C GLY A 209 -8.97 -5.37 6.25
N THR A 210 -7.72 -5.51 5.81
CA THR A 210 -7.05 -4.53 4.96
C THR A 210 -7.43 -4.73 3.50
N ILE A 211 -7.87 -3.65 2.86
CA ILE A 211 -8.23 -3.61 1.44
C ILE A 211 -7.55 -2.38 0.83
N THR A 212 -6.73 -2.58 -0.20
CA THR A 212 -6.00 -1.47 -0.82
C THR A 212 -6.14 -1.44 -2.33
N ILE A 213 -6.14 -0.22 -2.86
CA ILE A 213 -5.90 0.03 -4.29
C ILE A 213 -4.58 0.81 -4.37
N ILE A 214 -3.55 0.16 -4.88
CA ILE A 214 -2.21 0.76 -5.04
C ILE A 214 -1.98 0.96 -6.52
N ARG A 215 -2.06 2.22 -6.98
CA ARG A 215 -2.04 2.48 -8.43
C ARG A 215 -1.25 3.71 -8.82
N ARG A 216 -0.65 3.66 -10.02
CA ARG A 216 0.07 4.78 -10.65
C ARG A 216 1.19 5.37 -9.78
N ASN A 217 1.76 4.56 -8.89
CA ASN A 217 2.86 4.97 -8.04
C ASN A 217 4.21 4.64 -8.67
N VAL A 218 5.24 5.37 -8.28
CA VAL A 218 6.63 5.06 -8.59
C VAL A 218 7.34 4.64 -7.31
N VAL A 219 7.74 3.37 -7.24
CA VAL A 219 8.40 2.79 -6.05
C VAL A 219 9.79 2.32 -6.44
N THR A 220 10.82 2.91 -5.85
CA THR A 220 12.21 2.61 -6.22
C THR A 220 13.02 2.18 -5.00
N GLY A 221 13.49 0.94 -5.01
CA GLY A 221 14.40 0.41 -3.99
C GLY A 221 15.78 1.09 -4.05
N ILE A 222 16.61 0.84 -3.05
CA ILE A 222 17.96 1.43 -2.97
C ILE A 222 18.97 0.73 -3.88
N GLY A 223 18.54 -0.21 -4.70
CA GLY A 223 19.42 -1.03 -5.52
C GLY A 223 20.04 -2.19 -4.73
N SER A 224 21.22 -2.62 -5.14
CA SER A 224 21.88 -3.77 -4.51
C SER A 224 22.29 -3.46 -3.06
N THR A 225 21.72 -4.20 -2.11
CA THR A 225 22.00 -4.06 -0.68
C THR A 225 22.36 -5.40 -0.03
N THR A 226 23.25 -5.36 0.98
CA THR A 226 23.56 -6.49 1.86
C THR A 226 22.66 -6.52 3.10
N GLY A 227 21.84 -5.51 3.29
CA GLY A 227 20.94 -5.36 4.44
C GLY A 227 19.67 -6.19 4.35
N ALA A 228 18.54 -5.64 4.70
CA ALA A 228 17.25 -6.30 4.56
C ALA A 228 16.91 -6.53 3.07
N ALA A 229 16.37 -7.70 2.74
CA ALA A 229 15.81 -7.95 1.43
C ALA A 229 14.55 -7.09 1.26
N GLN A 230 14.55 -6.24 0.21
CA GLN A 230 13.51 -5.24 -0.01
C GLN A 230 12.32 -5.81 -0.78
N ASN A 231 11.12 -5.32 -0.47
CA ASN A 231 9.97 -5.44 -1.34
C ASN A 231 9.48 -4.05 -1.74
N GLY A 232 9.25 -3.83 -3.03
CA GLY A 232 8.74 -2.53 -3.49
C GLY A 232 7.31 -2.31 -3.06
N VAL A 233 6.39 -3.19 -3.48
CA VAL A 233 4.97 -3.18 -3.08
C VAL A 233 4.59 -4.57 -2.56
N GLN A 234 3.93 -4.63 -1.42
CA GLN A 234 3.47 -5.87 -0.80
C GLN A 234 1.98 -5.80 -0.46
N ILE A 235 1.23 -6.86 -0.79
CA ILE A 235 -0.08 -7.18 -0.20
C ILE A 235 0.07 -8.55 0.44
N GLY A 236 -0.17 -8.66 1.76
CA GLY A 236 0.15 -9.88 2.49
C GLY A 236 -0.79 -10.23 3.64
N PHE A 237 -0.64 -11.48 4.12
CA PHE A 237 -1.20 -12.00 5.37
C PHE A 237 -2.72 -11.85 5.47
N GLY A 238 -3.42 -12.11 4.36
CA GLY A 238 -4.87 -12.03 4.27
C GLY A 238 -5.41 -10.65 3.91
N ALA A 239 -4.58 -9.67 3.63
CA ALA A 239 -5.01 -8.41 3.02
C ALA A 239 -5.51 -8.66 1.59
N ALA A 240 -6.44 -7.84 1.14
CA ALA A 240 -7.02 -7.89 -0.19
C ALA A 240 -6.76 -6.59 -0.97
N GLY A 241 -6.93 -6.64 -2.28
CA GLY A 241 -6.86 -5.42 -3.09
C GLY A 241 -6.25 -5.62 -4.46
N SER A 242 -5.74 -4.53 -5.01
CA SER A 242 -5.16 -4.51 -6.35
C SER A 242 -3.91 -3.62 -6.43
N ILE A 243 -2.98 -4.03 -7.29
CA ILE A 243 -1.71 -3.33 -7.60
C ILE A 243 -1.75 -3.03 -9.09
N LEU A 244 -2.01 -1.76 -9.44
CA LEU A 244 -2.36 -1.37 -10.80
C LEU A 244 -1.47 -0.26 -11.34
N ASP A 245 -0.95 -0.42 -12.55
CA ASP A 245 -0.27 0.63 -13.31
C ASP A 245 0.90 1.31 -12.55
N ASN A 246 1.59 0.59 -11.66
CA ASN A 246 2.74 1.12 -10.93
C ASN A 246 4.05 0.86 -11.67
N VAL A 247 5.05 1.68 -11.39
CA VAL A 247 6.45 1.44 -11.77
C VAL A 247 7.24 1.07 -10.52
N VAL A 248 7.73 -0.17 -10.43
CA VAL A 248 8.41 -0.71 -9.23
C VAL A 248 9.76 -1.30 -9.62
N THR A 249 10.85 -0.73 -9.11
CA THR A 249 12.20 -1.10 -9.58
C THR A 249 13.26 -1.10 -8.47
N ASN A 250 14.41 -1.74 -8.78
CA ASN A 250 15.64 -1.65 -7.99
C ASN A 250 15.55 -2.23 -6.57
N ASN A 251 14.78 -3.29 -6.37
CA ASN A 251 14.76 -4.04 -5.12
C ASN A 251 15.68 -5.27 -5.26
N VAL A 252 16.94 -5.16 -4.85
CA VAL A 252 17.96 -6.21 -5.02
C VAL A 252 18.65 -6.52 -3.70
N TRP A 253 18.67 -7.79 -3.31
CA TRP A 253 19.42 -8.28 -2.16
C TRP A 253 20.70 -8.97 -2.62
N SER A 254 21.85 -8.34 -2.49
CA SER A 254 23.12 -8.77 -3.07
C SER A 254 23.67 -10.10 -2.55
N PRO A 255 23.34 -10.61 -1.35
CA PRO A 255 23.75 -11.96 -0.99
C PRO A 255 23.08 -13.08 -1.81
N CYS A 256 21.93 -12.80 -2.44
CA CYS A 256 21.25 -13.73 -3.34
C CYS A 256 21.80 -13.58 -4.77
N THR A 257 22.77 -14.42 -5.13
CA THR A 257 23.45 -14.38 -6.44
C THR A 257 23.16 -15.59 -7.31
N ALA A 258 22.59 -16.67 -6.75
CA ALA A 258 22.20 -17.87 -7.47
C ALA A 258 21.05 -18.54 -6.73
N VAL A 259 20.18 -19.25 -7.45
CA VAL A 259 18.99 -19.96 -6.88
C VAL A 259 19.34 -20.80 -5.66
N SER A 260 20.45 -21.55 -5.71
CA SER A 260 20.88 -22.45 -4.65
C SER A 260 21.46 -21.77 -3.40
N THR A 261 21.75 -20.47 -3.44
CA THR A 261 22.42 -19.75 -2.35
C THR A 261 21.53 -18.71 -1.66
N CYS A 262 20.35 -18.46 -2.20
CA CYS A 262 19.46 -17.44 -1.66
C CYS A 262 18.74 -17.93 -0.40
N THR A 263 18.92 -17.21 0.70
CA THR A 263 18.21 -17.43 1.97
C THR A 263 17.06 -16.44 2.16
N ALA A 264 17.02 -15.40 1.35
CA ALA A 264 15.94 -14.43 1.22
C ALA A 264 15.91 -13.91 -0.22
N VAL A 265 14.82 -13.31 -0.62
CA VAL A 265 14.59 -12.79 -1.95
C VAL A 265 14.02 -11.38 -1.84
N ALA A 266 14.56 -10.45 -2.60
CA ALA A 266 13.95 -9.16 -2.82
C ALA A 266 12.98 -9.24 -4.00
N THR A 267 11.87 -8.51 -3.90
CA THR A 267 10.84 -8.49 -4.94
C THR A 267 10.42 -7.06 -5.26
N ASN A 268 10.03 -6.81 -6.48
CA ASN A 268 9.40 -5.54 -6.80
C ASN A 268 7.93 -5.54 -6.35
N ILE A 269 7.17 -6.57 -6.74
CA ILE A 269 5.78 -6.73 -6.31
C ILE A 269 5.64 -8.10 -5.65
N LEU A 270 5.18 -8.12 -4.40
CA LEU A 270 4.97 -9.30 -3.60
C LEU A 270 3.50 -9.41 -3.17
N VAL A 271 2.86 -10.49 -3.54
CA VAL A 271 1.62 -10.95 -2.92
C VAL A 271 1.95 -12.19 -2.10
N THR A 272 1.69 -12.18 -0.80
CA THR A 272 2.03 -13.31 0.08
C THR A 272 0.89 -13.66 1.02
N GLN A 273 0.49 -14.93 1.04
CA GLN A 273 -0.61 -15.43 1.89
C GLN A 273 -1.90 -14.60 1.75
N SER A 274 -2.18 -14.14 0.52
CA SER A 274 -3.35 -13.33 0.18
C SER A 274 -3.94 -13.83 -1.12
N ASP A 275 -5.22 -14.13 -1.11
CA ASP A 275 -5.95 -14.69 -2.25
C ASP A 275 -6.71 -13.61 -3.03
N GLY A 276 -6.94 -13.84 -4.33
CA GLY A 276 -7.77 -12.98 -5.16
C GLY A 276 -7.19 -11.60 -5.45
N VAL A 277 -5.90 -11.39 -5.27
CA VAL A 277 -5.24 -10.10 -5.54
C VAL A 277 -5.06 -9.91 -7.04
N GLU A 278 -5.38 -8.72 -7.53
CA GLU A 278 -5.12 -8.30 -8.90
C GLU A 278 -3.78 -7.55 -8.99
N VAL A 279 -2.92 -8.00 -9.92
CA VAL A 279 -1.64 -7.33 -10.26
C VAL A 279 -1.67 -7.04 -11.75
N SER A 280 -1.97 -5.81 -12.15
CA SER A 280 -2.26 -5.50 -13.54
C SER A 280 -1.62 -4.19 -14.02
N GLY A 281 -1.11 -4.20 -15.26
CA GLY A 281 -0.56 -3.01 -15.92
C GLY A 281 0.75 -2.48 -15.32
N ASN A 282 1.40 -3.18 -14.41
CA ASN A 282 2.60 -2.68 -13.75
C ASN A 282 3.85 -2.88 -14.61
N THR A 283 4.81 -1.98 -14.44
CA THR A 283 6.19 -2.13 -14.91
C THR A 283 7.10 -2.47 -13.74
N ALA A 284 7.70 -3.66 -13.74
CA ALA A 284 8.55 -4.16 -12.65
C ALA A 284 9.89 -4.63 -13.17
N GLY A 285 11.00 -4.12 -12.60
CA GLY A 285 12.33 -4.48 -13.12
C GLY A 285 13.48 -4.33 -12.14
N ILE A 286 14.54 -5.07 -12.39
CA ILE A 286 15.77 -5.09 -11.59
C ILE A 286 15.47 -5.56 -10.14
N SER A 287 15.19 -6.87 -10.00
CA SER A 287 14.97 -7.54 -8.72
C SER A 287 15.34 -9.02 -8.83
N GLN A 288 15.41 -9.77 -7.73
CA GLN A 288 15.52 -11.22 -7.81
C GLN A 288 14.28 -11.85 -8.45
N VAL A 289 13.10 -11.43 -8.04
CA VAL A 289 11.82 -11.75 -8.68
C VAL A 289 11.06 -10.45 -8.90
N ASN A 290 10.60 -10.18 -10.11
CA ASN A 290 9.90 -8.92 -10.36
C ASN A 290 8.46 -8.93 -9.83
N ILE A 291 7.69 -9.98 -10.10
CA ILE A 291 6.35 -10.18 -9.54
C ILE A 291 6.29 -11.56 -8.91
N PHE A 292 6.09 -11.62 -7.60
CA PHE A 292 5.94 -12.86 -6.87
C PHE A 292 4.55 -12.91 -6.23
N VAL A 293 3.78 -13.92 -6.61
CA VAL A 293 2.45 -14.20 -6.06
C VAL A 293 2.47 -15.55 -5.35
N HIS A 294 2.32 -15.51 -4.03
CA HIS A 294 2.09 -16.67 -3.17
C HIS A 294 0.68 -16.57 -2.57
N GLY A 295 -0.31 -17.00 -3.36
CA GLY A 295 -1.73 -16.94 -3.05
C GLY A 295 -2.56 -17.51 -4.20
N ASN A 296 -3.81 -17.83 -3.93
CA ASN A 296 -4.72 -18.45 -4.87
C ASN A 296 -5.62 -17.42 -5.57
N ASN A 297 -6.24 -17.82 -6.67
CA ASN A 297 -7.22 -17.01 -7.40
C ASN A 297 -6.71 -15.62 -7.83
N ALA A 298 -5.40 -15.44 -7.98
CA ALA A 298 -4.80 -14.18 -8.38
C ALA A 298 -5.00 -13.90 -9.87
N GLU A 299 -5.08 -12.62 -10.24
CA GLU A 299 -5.01 -12.17 -11.62
C GLU A 299 -3.72 -11.38 -11.85
N VAL A 300 -2.82 -11.89 -12.70
CA VAL A 300 -1.56 -11.23 -13.09
C VAL A 300 -1.64 -10.92 -14.58
N ASP A 301 -1.88 -9.67 -14.91
CA ASP A 301 -2.37 -9.31 -16.23
C ASP A 301 -1.72 -8.03 -16.78
N ARG A 302 -1.34 -8.02 -18.06
CA ARG A 302 -0.79 -6.85 -18.77
C ARG A 302 0.41 -6.19 -18.07
N ASN A 303 1.20 -6.92 -17.29
CA ASN A 303 2.41 -6.38 -16.68
C ASN A 303 3.58 -6.47 -17.64
N GLU A 304 4.52 -5.53 -17.51
CA GLU A 304 5.83 -5.59 -18.13
C GLU A 304 6.88 -5.87 -17.05
N THR A 305 7.65 -6.96 -17.22
CA THR A 305 8.75 -7.27 -16.30
C THR A 305 10.08 -7.36 -17.09
N PHE A 306 11.17 -6.87 -16.46
CA PHE A 306 12.48 -6.89 -17.11
C PHE A 306 13.61 -7.10 -16.09
N ALA A 307 14.70 -7.69 -16.55
CA ALA A 307 15.95 -7.83 -15.81
C ALA A 307 15.77 -8.46 -14.39
N SER A 308 15.12 -9.62 -14.31
CA SER A 308 15.20 -10.45 -13.11
C SER A 308 16.63 -10.96 -12.95
N VAL A 309 17.26 -10.69 -11.80
CA VAL A 309 18.71 -10.91 -11.65
C VAL A 309 19.08 -12.33 -11.21
N VAL A 310 18.15 -13.11 -10.67
CA VAL A 310 18.40 -14.48 -10.19
C VAL A 310 17.28 -15.45 -10.56
N PHE A 311 16.03 -15.10 -10.34
CA PHE A 311 14.87 -15.97 -10.52
C PHE A 311 14.03 -15.53 -11.74
N ASP A 312 12.78 -15.27 -11.54
CA ASP A 312 11.75 -15.21 -12.55
C ASP A 312 11.27 -13.78 -12.83
N GLY A 313 10.79 -13.55 -14.01
CA GLY A 313 10.02 -12.35 -14.31
C GLY A 313 8.73 -12.33 -13.51
N ILE A 314 7.97 -13.43 -13.57
CA ILE A 314 6.75 -13.65 -12.80
C ILE A 314 6.84 -15.02 -12.13
N ARG A 315 6.62 -15.07 -10.82
CA ARG A 315 6.58 -16.29 -10.03
C ARG A 315 5.20 -16.44 -9.39
N LEU A 316 4.54 -17.55 -9.68
CA LEU A 316 3.26 -17.91 -9.08
C LEU A 316 3.43 -19.20 -8.26
N GLU A 317 3.08 -19.12 -6.98
CA GLU A 317 2.95 -20.24 -6.06
C GLU A 317 1.53 -20.25 -5.49
N GLY A 318 0.59 -20.92 -6.19
CA GLY A 318 -0.81 -20.97 -5.81
C GLY A 318 -1.69 -21.59 -6.87
N ASP A 319 -2.95 -21.79 -6.53
CA ASP A 319 -3.93 -22.48 -7.34
C ASP A 319 -4.93 -21.50 -8.00
N GLN A 320 -5.56 -21.95 -9.09
CA GLN A 320 -6.73 -21.31 -9.73
C GLN A 320 -6.50 -19.85 -10.17
N SER A 321 -5.24 -19.48 -10.42
CA SER A 321 -4.83 -18.14 -10.80
C SER A 321 -4.71 -17.98 -12.31
N ARG A 322 -4.67 -16.74 -12.78
CA ARG A 322 -4.52 -16.37 -14.19
C ARG A 322 -3.31 -15.49 -14.41
N ILE A 323 -2.44 -15.88 -15.34
CA ILE A 323 -1.30 -15.08 -15.81
C ILE A 323 -1.49 -14.86 -17.30
N ARG A 324 -1.82 -13.64 -17.73
CA ARG A 324 -2.16 -13.40 -19.12
C ARG A 324 -1.67 -12.04 -19.64
N GLN A 325 -1.37 -12.00 -20.95
CA GLN A 325 -1.03 -10.77 -21.65
C GLN A 325 0.15 -10.01 -21.04
N ASN A 326 1.02 -10.66 -20.26
CA ASN A 326 2.21 -10.04 -19.73
C ASN A 326 3.33 -10.06 -20.75
N HIS A 327 4.20 -9.05 -20.68
CA HIS A 327 5.45 -8.99 -21.42
C HIS A 327 6.62 -9.19 -20.44
N VAL A 328 7.30 -10.33 -20.56
CA VAL A 328 8.40 -10.72 -19.68
C VAL A 328 9.70 -10.70 -20.46
N LEU A 329 10.64 -9.86 -20.04
CA LEU A 329 11.95 -9.69 -20.65
C LEU A 329 13.06 -10.02 -19.67
N ASN A 330 14.00 -10.89 -20.04
CA ASN A 330 15.17 -11.28 -19.24
C ASN A 330 14.80 -11.86 -17.85
N GLY A 331 14.06 -12.97 -17.82
CA GLY A 331 13.96 -13.81 -16.64
C GLY A 331 15.22 -14.64 -16.48
N ALA A 332 15.96 -14.49 -15.37
CA ALA A 332 17.26 -15.13 -15.21
C ALA A 332 17.16 -16.66 -15.12
N GLU A 333 16.24 -17.20 -14.34
CA GLU A 333 15.92 -18.62 -14.29
C GLU A 333 14.82 -18.95 -15.30
N SER A 334 13.67 -18.29 -15.19
CA SER A 334 12.60 -18.44 -16.16
C SER A 334 11.85 -17.11 -16.38
N GLY A 335 11.11 -17.04 -17.48
CA GLY A 335 10.18 -15.94 -17.70
C GLY A 335 9.05 -15.98 -16.71
N ILE A 336 8.36 -17.14 -16.63
CA ILE A 336 7.27 -17.42 -15.69
C ILE A 336 7.55 -18.73 -14.98
N PHE A 337 7.63 -18.70 -13.65
CA PHE A 337 7.60 -19.89 -12.80
C PHE A 337 6.17 -20.18 -12.35
N LEU A 338 5.78 -21.44 -12.41
CA LEU A 338 4.42 -21.88 -12.11
C LEU A 338 4.44 -23.06 -11.15
N SER A 339 4.01 -22.84 -9.91
CA SER A 339 3.72 -23.86 -8.91
C SER A 339 2.23 -23.84 -8.56
N GLY A 340 1.65 -25.03 -8.35
CA GLY A 340 0.23 -25.20 -8.02
C GLY A 340 -0.63 -25.67 -9.19
N ASN A 341 -1.93 -25.69 -8.97
CA ASN A 341 -2.88 -26.44 -9.81
C ASN A 341 -3.95 -25.53 -10.42
N SER A 342 -4.48 -25.99 -11.55
CA SER A 342 -5.64 -25.36 -12.23
C SER A 342 -5.41 -23.89 -12.60
N ASN A 343 -4.17 -23.49 -12.84
CA ASN A 343 -3.81 -22.15 -13.27
C ASN A 343 -3.95 -22.00 -14.78
N VAL A 344 -4.17 -20.78 -15.26
CA VAL A 344 -4.30 -20.45 -16.67
C VAL A 344 -3.22 -19.45 -17.07
N VAL A 345 -2.29 -19.86 -17.94
CA VAL A 345 -1.16 -19.04 -18.42
C VAL A 345 -1.33 -18.84 -19.93
N THR A 346 -1.82 -17.67 -20.32
CA THR A 346 -2.21 -17.45 -21.73
C THR A 346 -1.74 -16.10 -22.27
N ASP A 347 -1.44 -16.12 -23.57
CA ASP A 347 -1.21 -14.91 -24.36
C ASP A 347 -0.09 -14.01 -23.85
N ASN A 348 0.87 -14.56 -23.08
CA ASN A 348 2.05 -13.85 -22.63
C ASN A 348 3.13 -13.80 -23.72
N VAL A 349 3.94 -12.76 -23.70
CA VAL A 349 5.13 -12.63 -24.54
C VAL A 349 6.35 -12.75 -23.63
N ILE A 350 7.20 -13.75 -23.89
CA ILE A 350 8.40 -14.01 -23.10
C ILE A 350 9.60 -13.92 -24.01
N THR A 351 10.54 -13.07 -23.65
CA THR A 351 11.71 -12.75 -24.45
C THR A 351 12.99 -12.91 -23.62
N GLU A 352 14.02 -13.51 -24.21
CA GLU A 352 15.38 -13.62 -23.64
C GLU A 352 15.42 -14.30 -22.26
N ALA A 353 14.58 -15.30 -22.03
CA ALA A 353 14.63 -16.16 -20.84
C ALA A 353 15.26 -17.51 -21.20
N ALA A 354 16.02 -18.10 -20.29
CA ALA A 354 16.58 -19.45 -20.49
C ALA A 354 15.46 -20.48 -20.63
N ILE A 355 14.43 -20.35 -19.81
CA ILE A 355 13.18 -21.12 -19.84
C ILE A 355 12.04 -20.13 -19.92
N GLY A 356 11.11 -20.29 -20.86
CA GLY A 356 9.94 -19.43 -21.00
C GLY A 356 8.97 -19.59 -19.83
N ILE A 357 8.44 -20.81 -19.68
CA ILE A 357 7.56 -21.19 -18.56
C ILE A 357 8.12 -22.42 -17.90
N LEU A 358 8.50 -22.30 -16.64
CA LEU A 358 9.01 -23.39 -15.80
C LEU A 358 7.89 -23.83 -14.86
N LYS A 359 7.46 -25.09 -14.99
CA LYS A 359 6.47 -25.69 -14.08
C LYS A 359 7.16 -26.46 -12.96
N GLU A 360 6.67 -26.31 -11.74
CA GLU A 360 7.12 -27.12 -10.63
C GLU A 360 6.61 -28.57 -10.76
N THR A 361 7.43 -29.51 -10.29
CA THR A 361 7.05 -30.93 -10.22
C THR A 361 5.80 -31.13 -9.36
N GLY A 362 4.82 -31.86 -9.89
CA GLY A 362 3.57 -32.14 -9.19
C GLY A 362 2.44 -31.14 -9.49
N SER A 363 2.73 -30.03 -10.14
CA SER A 363 1.70 -29.09 -10.62
C SER A 363 0.80 -29.72 -11.67
N SER A 364 -0.51 -29.65 -11.52
CA SER A 364 -1.48 -30.34 -12.39
C SER A 364 -2.66 -29.47 -12.79
N GLY A 365 -3.34 -29.86 -13.89
CA GLY A 365 -4.54 -29.17 -14.36
C GLY A 365 -4.31 -27.77 -14.92
N ASN A 366 -3.06 -27.36 -15.11
CA ASN A 366 -2.69 -26.05 -15.61
C ASN A 366 -2.94 -25.97 -17.14
N ILE A 367 -3.48 -24.85 -17.61
CA ILE A 367 -3.71 -24.56 -19.02
C ILE A 367 -2.66 -23.56 -19.50
N ILE A 368 -1.78 -23.97 -20.38
CA ILE A 368 -0.73 -23.12 -20.97
C ILE A 368 -0.97 -23.07 -22.47
N ARG A 369 -1.35 -21.88 -23.01
CA ARG A 369 -1.65 -21.72 -24.43
C ARG A 369 -1.50 -20.29 -24.92
N GLY A 370 -1.28 -20.12 -26.21
CA GLY A 370 -1.24 -18.80 -26.85
C GLY A 370 -0.01 -17.94 -26.47
N ASN A 371 0.91 -18.47 -25.65
CA ASN A 371 2.12 -17.75 -25.28
C ASN A 371 3.11 -17.69 -26.43
N ARG A 372 3.83 -16.60 -26.56
CA ARG A 372 4.85 -16.38 -27.58
C ARG A 372 6.23 -16.26 -26.96
N PHE A 373 7.23 -16.89 -27.57
CA PHE A 373 8.58 -16.98 -27.05
C PHE A 373 9.59 -16.47 -28.09
N PHE A 374 10.46 -15.55 -27.68
CA PHE A 374 11.49 -15.00 -28.54
C PHE A 374 12.85 -15.12 -27.83
N ASN A 375 13.86 -15.61 -28.54
CA ASN A 375 15.19 -15.87 -27.96
C ASN A 375 15.13 -16.69 -26.66
N THR A 376 14.19 -17.66 -26.61
CA THR A 376 13.91 -18.49 -25.44
C THR A 376 14.08 -19.93 -25.86
N PRO A 377 15.24 -20.55 -25.60
CA PRO A 377 15.58 -21.89 -26.12
C PRO A 377 14.67 -23.00 -25.59
N VAL A 378 14.20 -22.89 -24.35
CA VAL A 378 13.22 -23.81 -23.75
C VAL A 378 11.92 -23.06 -23.54
N GLN A 379 10.88 -23.36 -24.34
CA GLN A 379 9.62 -22.63 -24.28
C GLN A 379 8.80 -22.97 -23.03
N VAL A 380 8.60 -24.28 -22.79
CA VAL A 380 7.89 -24.78 -21.59
C VAL A 380 8.68 -25.97 -21.06
N GLN A 381 8.97 -25.96 -19.79
CA GLN A 381 9.67 -27.06 -19.11
C GLN A 381 8.81 -27.62 -17.98
N ASP A 382 8.56 -28.94 -18.04
CA ASP A 382 8.05 -29.76 -16.95
C ASP A 382 9.25 -30.47 -16.33
N PRO A 383 9.75 -30.03 -15.16
CA PRO A 383 10.92 -30.67 -14.58
C PRO A 383 10.56 -32.07 -14.09
N GLN A 384 11.33 -33.06 -14.51
CA GLN A 384 11.27 -34.40 -13.92
C GLN A 384 11.98 -34.46 -12.56
N PHE A 385 12.93 -33.55 -12.30
CA PHE A 385 13.67 -33.42 -11.04
C PHE A 385 14.36 -32.02 -11.02
N ILE A 386 13.83 -31.07 -10.28
CA ILE A 386 14.58 -29.93 -9.77
C ILE A 386 14.32 -29.87 -8.27
N ASP A 387 15.40 -29.88 -7.47
CA ASP A 387 15.32 -29.46 -6.06
C ASP A 387 14.95 -27.99 -6.02
N VAL A 388 13.67 -27.70 -5.91
CA VAL A 388 13.18 -26.34 -5.74
C VAL A 388 13.53 -25.91 -4.33
N VAL A 389 14.48 -25.00 -4.21
CA VAL A 389 14.65 -24.24 -2.96
C VAL A 389 13.32 -23.55 -2.68
N LYS A 390 12.57 -24.07 -1.71
CA LYS A 390 11.39 -23.38 -1.20
C LYS A 390 11.84 -21.99 -0.77
N LEU A 391 11.48 -20.98 -1.54
CA LEU A 391 11.70 -19.61 -1.12
C LEU A 391 10.97 -19.42 0.20
N ILE A 392 11.75 -19.18 1.24
CA ILE A 392 11.22 -19.00 2.59
C ILE A 392 10.25 -17.83 2.50
N SER A 393 8.98 -18.06 2.80
CA SER A 393 7.98 -17.01 2.99
C SER A 393 8.62 -15.89 3.80
N PRO A 394 8.53 -14.63 3.39
CA PRO A 394 9.13 -13.55 4.17
C PRO A 394 8.64 -13.66 5.61
N LYS A 395 9.57 -13.77 6.53
CA LYS A 395 9.25 -13.67 7.95
C LYS A 395 8.71 -12.27 8.18
N ARG A 396 7.62 -12.21 8.90
CA ARG A 396 7.07 -10.96 9.43
C ARG A 396 8.10 -10.22 10.24
#